data_05c282116aa38f268bf93e605c516aab
#
_entry.id   05c282116aa38f268bf93e605c516aab
#
_cell.length_a   1.000
_cell.length_b   1.000
_cell.length_c   1.000
_cell.angle_alpha   90.00
_cell.angle_beta   90.00
_cell.angle_gamma   90.00
#
_symmetry.space_group_name_H-M   'P 1'
#
loop_
_entity.id
_entity.type
_entity.pdbx_description
1 polymer ?
#
loop_
_entity_poly.entity_id
_entity_poly.type
_entity_poly.pdbx_seq_one_letter_code
_entity_poly.pdbx_strand_id
1 'polypeptide(L)'
;MKAITIKQPWASLIATGLKDIENRSWKTNYRGRVLIHAAASPVKEGLAALNNKQLFDLMQRENWETEFENLPNGAIVGSVEIVDCVQNHPSKWAQEGFWHWVLANPVLFPEPITGVKGKLSFWEYDGDLPQQKEEPEPLPQPKPEPVQPVRLPTMADMREAAFRKQVKDGTQKMIERLTVEEQMKVSFVPLLITQCAWVYAYKSMELAARDKIQILKKLSRTLKLVHQKYDEELRRELDWKSRTRIEKQADEFMNGIARDMKILYFTVRQEILRCAPEYPCVEQRAYAIISLLFISLLEEHNREMDILLAERLDDKNLAPNVTNPLTLHLRTGMTAFAGVEGKFNFDDFNVKLAMKVVKKRLNEVKYSVIED
;
A
#
# COMPACT_ATOMS: atom_id res chain seq x y z
N MET A 1 9.90 -27.73 24.32
CA MET A 1 9.00 -27.24 23.23
C MET A 1 9.79 -26.94 22.00
N LYS A 2 9.30 -27.26 20.78
CA LYS A 2 10.02 -26.95 19.54
C LYS A 2 10.19 -25.45 19.34
N ALA A 3 11.36 -25.06 18.86
CA ALA A 3 11.71 -23.68 18.52
C ALA A 3 12.32 -23.61 17.12
N ILE A 4 12.21 -22.42 16.53
CA ILE A 4 12.86 -22.12 15.25
C ILE A 4 13.54 -20.74 15.32
N THR A 5 14.74 -20.66 14.73
CA THR A 5 15.51 -19.42 14.71
C THR A 5 15.24 -18.62 13.43
N ILE A 6 14.83 -17.37 13.61
CA ILE A 6 14.46 -16.43 12.53
C ILE A 6 15.20 -15.10 12.79
N LYS A 7 15.73 -14.48 11.76
CA LYS A 7 16.40 -13.18 11.90
C LYS A 7 15.38 -12.06 12.13
N GLN A 8 15.74 -11.02 12.87
CA GLN A 8 14.99 -9.77 12.92
C GLN A 8 15.10 -9.00 11.59
N PRO A 9 14.04 -8.32 11.13
CA PRO A 9 12.76 -8.07 11.83
C PRO A 9 11.72 -9.20 11.71
N TRP A 10 11.99 -10.25 10.93
CA TRP A 10 11.02 -11.30 10.59
C TRP A 10 10.49 -12.04 11.82
N ALA A 11 11.35 -12.25 12.83
CA ALA A 11 10.95 -12.92 14.07
C ALA A 11 9.83 -12.16 14.81
N SER A 12 10.02 -10.85 15.00
CA SER A 12 9.00 -10.00 15.65
C SER A 12 7.77 -9.80 14.79
N LEU A 13 7.92 -9.68 13.47
CA LEU A 13 6.78 -9.60 12.55
C LEU A 13 5.90 -10.84 12.58
N ILE A 14 6.47 -12.02 12.79
CA ILE A 14 5.72 -13.26 12.98
C ILE A 14 5.07 -13.29 14.36
N ALA A 15 5.81 -13.00 15.43
CA ALA A 15 5.30 -13.04 16.79
C ALA A 15 4.15 -12.04 17.04
N THR A 16 4.15 -10.91 16.31
CA THR A 16 3.07 -9.90 16.34
C THR A 16 1.92 -10.20 15.38
N GLY A 17 2.00 -11.28 14.58
CA GLY A 17 0.96 -11.65 13.62
C GLY A 17 0.93 -10.85 12.32
N LEU A 18 1.88 -9.93 12.10
CA LEU A 18 1.97 -9.16 10.85
C LEU A 18 2.40 -10.02 9.67
N LYS A 19 3.31 -10.97 9.92
CA LYS A 19 3.80 -11.89 8.90
C LYS A 19 3.17 -13.27 9.14
N ASP A 20 2.28 -13.63 8.23
CA ASP A 20 1.41 -14.82 8.28
C ASP A 20 2.03 -16.08 7.68
N ILE A 21 3.21 -15.98 7.10
CA ILE A 21 3.98 -17.12 6.56
C ILE A 21 5.46 -16.99 6.89
N GLU A 22 6.17 -18.11 6.87
CA GLU A 22 7.64 -18.11 6.90
C GLU A 22 8.21 -18.79 5.66
N ASN A 23 9.17 -18.13 4.99
CA ASN A 23 9.80 -18.64 3.77
C ASN A 23 10.98 -19.54 4.10
N ARG A 24 10.94 -20.79 3.65
CA ARG A 24 12.02 -21.78 3.84
C ARG A 24 12.34 -22.52 2.53
N SER A 25 13.61 -22.83 2.34
CA SER A 25 14.07 -23.62 1.18
C SER A 25 13.63 -25.09 1.24
N TRP A 26 13.09 -25.54 2.36
CA TRP A 26 12.70 -26.93 2.61
C TRP A 26 11.28 -27.05 3.15
N LYS A 27 10.61 -28.16 2.75
CA LYS A 27 9.25 -28.50 3.18
C LYS A 27 9.25 -29.01 4.62
N THR A 28 8.21 -28.67 5.39
CA THR A 28 7.96 -29.27 6.69
C THR A 28 6.62 -29.98 6.75
N ASN A 29 6.60 -31.14 7.40
CA ASN A 29 5.38 -31.85 7.76
C ASN A 29 4.96 -31.56 9.22
N TYR A 30 5.74 -30.77 9.94
CA TYR A 30 5.40 -30.40 11.30
C TYR A 30 4.17 -29.47 11.28
N ARG A 31 3.21 -29.78 12.17
CA ARG A 31 2.07 -28.93 12.47
C ARG A 31 1.98 -28.76 13.98
N GLY A 32 1.64 -27.57 14.43
CA GLY A 32 1.52 -27.23 15.86
C GLY A 32 2.38 -26.05 16.27
N ARG A 33 2.39 -25.77 17.55
CA ARG A 33 3.02 -24.59 18.14
C ARG A 33 4.54 -24.71 18.18
N VAL A 34 5.20 -23.61 17.77
CA VAL A 34 6.66 -23.46 17.84
C VAL A 34 7.01 -22.11 18.47
N LEU A 35 8.11 -22.08 19.19
CA LEU A 35 8.69 -20.86 19.73
C LEU A 35 9.47 -20.14 18.62
N ILE A 36 9.34 -18.82 18.60
CA ILE A 36 10.07 -17.95 17.66
C ILE A 36 11.28 -17.38 18.39
N HIS A 37 12.44 -17.87 18.03
CA HIS A 37 13.71 -17.37 18.52
C HIS A 37 14.28 -16.35 17.51
N ALA A 38 14.48 -15.11 17.96
CA ALA A 38 15.18 -14.09 17.21
C ALA A 38 16.68 -14.37 17.16
N ALA A 39 17.26 -14.50 15.98
CA ALA A 39 18.69 -14.74 15.81
C ALA A 39 19.54 -13.69 16.52
N ALA A 40 20.76 -14.05 16.93
CA ALA A 40 21.70 -13.12 17.57
C ALA A 40 22.10 -11.93 16.67
N SER A 41 22.06 -12.13 15.35
CA SER A 41 22.35 -11.06 14.38
C SER A 41 21.12 -10.80 13.52
N PRO A 42 20.63 -9.56 13.45
CA PRO A 42 19.52 -9.19 12.58
C PRO A 42 19.93 -9.23 11.11
N VAL A 43 18.98 -9.01 10.21
CA VAL A 43 19.27 -8.67 8.81
C VAL A 43 19.94 -7.29 8.80
N LYS A 44 21.02 -7.12 8.00
CA LYS A 44 21.79 -5.86 7.96
C LYS A 44 20.93 -4.65 7.58
N GLU A 45 20.00 -4.87 6.69
CA GLU A 45 19.07 -3.86 6.18
C GLU A 45 17.98 -3.50 7.19
N GLY A 46 17.79 -4.30 8.26
CA GLY A 46 16.74 -4.09 9.26
C GLY A 46 15.36 -4.01 8.60
N LEU A 47 14.58 -2.98 8.95
CA LEU A 47 13.26 -2.73 8.35
C LEU A 47 13.34 -2.34 6.86
N ALA A 48 14.49 -1.88 6.37
CA ALA A 48 14.67 -1.59 4.94
C ALA A 48 14.68 -2.86 4.06
N ALA A 49 14.76 -4.06 4.67
CA ALA A 49 14.55 -5.32 3.97
C ALA A 49 13.07 -5.58 3.60
N LEU A 50 12.14 -4.82 4.17
CA LEU A 50 10.72 -4.86 3.84
C LEU A 50 10.47 -4.16 2.51
N ASN A 51 9.63 -4.73 1.66
CA ASN A 51 9.12 -4.00 0.51
C ASN A 51 8.09 -2.94 0.95
N ASN A 52 7.75 -2.04 0.03
CA ASN A 52 6.87 -0.89 0.33
C ASN A 52 5.52 -1.31 0.93
N LYS A 53 4.92 -2.40 0.43
CA LYS A 53 3.63 -2.90 0.92
C LYS A 53 3.74 -3.46 2.34
N GLN A 54 4.81 -4.21 2.61
CA GLN A 54 5.09 -4.78 3.93
C GLN A 54 5.39 -3.68 4.96
N LEU A 55 6.21 -2.69 4.57
CA LEU A 55 6.52 -1.55 5.43
C LEU A 55 5.28 -0.72 5.74
N PHE A 56 4.44 -0.50 4.72
CA PHE A 56 3.19 0.23 4.90
C PHE A 56 2.27 -0.44 5.93
N ASP A 57 2.08 -1.76 5.85
CA ASP A 57 1.24 -2.50 6.80
C ASP A 57 1.80 -2.47 8.23
N LEU A 58 3.14 -2.47 8.37
CA LEU A 58 3.78 -2.27 9.65
C LEU A 58 3.44 -0.89 10.22
N MET A 59 3.52 0.15 9.41
CA MET A 59 3.24 1.54 9.80
C MET A 59 1.76 1.79 10.16
N GLN A 60 0.85 0.87 9.83
CA GLN A 60 -0.57 0.95 10.22
C GLN A 60 -0.79 0.64 11.71
N ARG A 61 0.18 0.06 12.40
CA ARG A 61 0.05 -0.26 13.82
C ARG A 61 0.30 0.98 14.68
N GLU A 62 -0.48 1.10 15.75
CA GLU A 62 -0.15 2.06 16.80
C GLU A 62 1.18 1.65 17.43
N ASN A 63 2.06 2.60 17.67
CA ASN A 63 3.37 2.39 18.32
C ASN A 63 4.37 1.47 17.57
N TRP A 64 4.18 1.21 16.27
CA TRP A 64 5.11 0.37 15.49
C TRP A 64 6.57 0.83 15.62
N GLU A 65 6.82 2.12 15.74
CA GLU A 65 8.17 2.70 15.89
C GLU A 65 8.83 2.19 17.16
N THR A 66 8.13 2.29 18.30
CA THR A 66 8.64 1.81 19.58
C THR A 66 8.71 0.28 19.66
N GLU A 67 7.77 -0.43 19.03
CA GLU A 67 7.77 -1.88 18.92
C GLU A 67 8.97 -2.41 18.13
N PHE A 68 9.40 -1.68 17.08
CA PHE A 68 10.43 -2.14 16.15
C PHE A 68 11.74 -1.36 16.20
N GLU A 69 11.87 -0.36 17.08
CA GLU A 69 13.11 0.41 17.25
C GLU A 69 14.23 -0.43 17.90
N ASN A 70 13.89 -1.21 18.93
CA ASN A 70 14.83 -1.99 19.72
C ASN A 70 14.44 -3.47 19.74
N LEU A 71 14.43 -4.11 18.58
CA LEU A 71 14.07 -5.52 18.48
C LEU A 71 15.05 -6.42 19.24
N PRO A 72 14.55 -7.33 20.11
CA PRO A 72 15.40 -8.23 20.84
C PRO A 72 16.09 -9.22 19.90
N ASN A 73 17.39 -9.44 20.12
CA ASN A 73 18.19 -10.43 19.39
C ASN A 73 18.71 -11.49 20.39
N GLY A 74 18.96 -12.71 19.91
CA GLY A 74 19.41 -13.83 20.76
C GLY A 74 18.39 -14.18 21.84
N ALA A 75 17.10 -14.07 21.55
CA ALA A 75 16.02 -14.26 22.50
C ALA A 75 14.80 -14.96 21.89
N ILE A 76 14.02 -15.68 22.69
CA ILE A 76 12.72 -16.16 22.26
C ILE A 76 11.71 -15.02 22.48
N VAL A 77 11.09 -14.56 21.39
CA VAL A 77 10.22 -13.37 21.36
C VAL A 77 8.75 -13.72 21.42
N GLY A 78 8.38 -14.97 21.18
CA GLY A 78 7.00 -15.39 21.15
C GLY A 78 6.81 -16.81 20.62
N SER A 79 5.59 -17.14 20.24
CA SER A 79 5.25 -18.42 19.63
C SER A 79 4.20 -18.25 18.53
N VAL A 80 4.11 -19.27 17.67
CA VAL A 80 3.14 -19.31 16.58
C VAL A 80 2.79 -20.78 16.27
N GLU A 81 1.67 -21.03 15.64
CA GLU A 81 1.33 -22.36 15.13
C GLU A 81 1.66 -22.48 13.65
N ILE A 82 2.36 -23.53 13.26
CA ILE A 82 2.50 -23.92 11.87
C ILE A 82 1.27 -24.77 11.52
N VAL A 83 0.40 -24.23 10.68
CA VAL A 83 -0.87 -24.87 10.29
C VAL A 83 -0.78 -25.52 8.94
N ASP A 84 0.06 -25.01 8.06
CA ASP A 84 0.27 -25.62 6.73
C ASP A 84 1.68 -25.32 6.19
N CYS A 85 2.04 -25.98 5.06
CA CYS A 85 3.28 -25.77 4.33
C CYS A 85 3.03 -26.00 2.85
N VAL A 86 2.98 -24.94 2.09
CA VAL A 86 2.60 -24.93 0.67
C VAL A 86 3.62 -24.18 -0.18
N GLN A 87 3.49 -24.26 -1.50
CA GLN A 87 4.15 -23.37 -2.45
C GLN A 87 3.14 -22.40 -3.04
N ASN A 88 3.60 -21.27 -3.54
CA ASN A 88 2.75 -20.26 -4.21
C ASN A 88 1.60 -19.72 -3.31
N HIS A 89 1.87 -19.51 -2.03
CA HIS A 89 0.89 -18.91 -1.12
C HIS A 89 0.60 -17.45 -1.53
N PRO A 90 -0.66 -16.98 -1.49
CA PRO A 90 -1.06 -15.64 -1.93
C PRO A 90 -0.63 -14.52 -0.98
N SER A 91 0.00 -14.82 0.14
CA SER A 91 0.47 -13.81 1.09
C SER A 91 1.49 -12.87 0.45
N LYS A 92 1.41 -11.58 0.78
CA LYS A 92 2.42 -10.56 0.42
C LYS A 92 3.82 -10.85 0.96
N TRP A 93 3.94 -11.78 1.90
CA TRP A 93 5.21 -12.23 2.48
C TRP A 93 5.81 -13.43 1.76
N ALA A 94 5.07 -14.03 0.81
CA ALA A 94 5.52 -15.16 0.04
C ALA A 94 6.64 -14.76 -0.92
N GLN A 95 7.74 -15.52 -0.90
CA GLN A 95 8.86 -15.36 -1.83
C GLN A 95 8.84 -16.53 -2.83
N GLU A 96 8.95 -16.23 -4.10
CA GLU A 96 8.97 -17.22 -5.17
C GLU A 96 10.15 -18.19 -4.97
N GLY A 97 9.93 -19.48 -5.25
CA GLY A 97 10.94 -20.52 -5.10
C GLY A 97 11.11 -21.09 -3.68
N PHE A 98 10.35 -20.57 -2.71
CA PHE A 98 10.38 -21.06 -1.33
C PHE A 98 9.16 -21.90 -0.96
N TRP A 99 9.31 -22.70 0.09
CA TRP A 99 8.18 -23.26 0.82
C TRP A 99 7.65 -22.25 1.81
N HIS A 100 6.34 -22.06 1.81
CA HIS A 100 5.63 -21.12 2.66
C HIS A 100 5.00 -21.89 3.81
N TRP A 101 5.58 -21.76 4.98
CA TRP A 101 4.98 -22.30 6.20
C TRP A 101 3.89 -21.33 6.64
N VAL A 102 2.65 -21.80 6.60
CA VAL A 102 1.48 -20.98 6.96
C VAL A 102 1.35 -20.93 8.46
N LEU A 103 1.25 -19.72 9.01
CA LEU A 103 1.31 -19.44 10.42
C LEU A 103 -0.04 -18.93 10.94
N ALA A 104 -0.43 -19.36 12.14
CA ALA A 104 -1.64 -18.94 12.82
C ALA A 104 -1.39 -18.75 14.33
N ASN A 105 -2.33 -18.14 15.02
CA ASN A 105 -2.35 -17.98 16.47
C ASN A 105 -1.00 -17.44 17.03
N PRO A 106 -0.52 -16.28 16.54
CA PRO A 106 0.70 -15.67 17.03
C PRO A 106 0.54 -15.20 18.47
N VAL A 107 1.60 -15.36 19.25
CA VAL A 107 1.67 -14.88 20.63
C VAL A 107 3.01 -14.17 20.79
N LEU A 108 2.97 -12.86 21.01
CA LEU A 108 4.13 -12.07 21.41
C LEU A 108 4.31 -12.18 22.93
N PHE A 109 5.50 -12.51 23.39
CA PHE A 109 5.76 -12.55 24.83
C PHE A 109 5.93 -11.12 25.39
N PRO A 110 5.32 -10.79 26.54
CA PRO A 110 5.49 -9.49 27.18
C PRO A 110 6.96 -9.16 27.45
N GLU A 111 7.72 -10.19 27.86
CA GLU A 111 9.17 -10.12 28.06
C GLU A 111 9.85 -11.24 27.26
N PRO A 112 10.80 -10.89 26.38
CA PRO A 112 11.57 -11.89 25.63
C PRO A 112 12.42 -12.75 26.57
N ILE A 113 12.52 -14.04 26.30
CA ILE A 113 13.44 -14.93 27.02
C ILE A 113 14.83 -14.73 26.44
N THR A 114 15.66 -13.97 27.13
CA THR A 114 17.01 -13.58 26.69
C THR A 114 18.07 -14.64 27.00
N GLY A 115 19.24 -14.51 26.38
CA GLY A 115 20.38 -15.42 26.63
C GLY A 115 20.24 -16.81 26.03
N VAL A 116 19.26 -17.01 25.17
CA VAL A 116 19.02 -18.30 24.51
C VAL A 116 19.85 -18.38 23.22
N LYS A 117 20.64 -19.45 23.11
CA LYS A 117 21.42 -19.71 21.90
C LYS A 117 20.57 -20.43 20.85
N GLY A 118 20.31 -19.77 19.73
CA GLY A 118 19.58 -20.34 18.61
C GLY A 118 20.33 -21.47 17.93
N LYS A 119 19.59 -22.40 17.32
CA LYS A 119 20.14 -23.52 16.54
C LYS A 119 19.52 -23.51 15.13
N LEU A 120 20.11 -24.28 14.23
CA LEU A 120 19.58 -24.47 12.87
C LEU A 120 18.36 -25.40 12.87
N SER A 121 17.44 -25.23 11.92
CA SER A 121 16.23 -26.04 11.77
C SER A 121 15.32 -25.96 13.01
N PHE A 122 14.50 -27.00 13.24
CA PHE A 122 13.78 -27.15 14.51
C PHE A 122 14.72 -27.65 15.62
N TRP A 123 14.56 -27.09 16.81
CA TRP A 123 15.31 -27.50 17.99
C TRP A 123 14.41 -27.46 19.23
N GLU A 124 14.79 -28.19 20.26
CA GLU A 124 14.01 -28.24 21.51
C GLU A 124 14.53 -27.18 22.48
N TYR A 125 13.59 -26.45 23.05
CA TYR A 125 13.80 -25.55 24.18
C TYR A 125 13.20 -26.17 25.44
N ASP A 126 14.03 -26.36 26.44
CA ASP A 126 13.68 -27.06 27.72
C ASP A 126 13.60 -26.09 28.90
N GLY A 127 13.79 -24.78 28.65
CA GLY A 127 13.65 -23.77 29.71
C GLY A 127 12.19 -23.42 30.01
N ASP A 128 12.00 -22.65 31.08
CA ASP A 128 10.70 -22.16 31.50
C ASP A 128 10.14 -21.19 30.47
N LEU A 129 8.87 -21.35 30.15
CA LEU A 129 8.12 -20.40 29.35
C LEU A 129 7.51 -19.34 30.27
N PRO A 130 7.38 -18.09 29.86
CA PRO A 130 6.60 -17.12 30.59
C PRO A 130 5.24 -17.76 30.89
N GLN A 131 4.88 -17.87 32.17
CA GLN A 131 3.53 -18.27 32.51
C GLN A 131 2.64 -17.29 31.77
N GLN A 132 1.92 -17.79 30.78
CA GLN A 132 0.74 -17.07 30.33
C GLN A 132 -0.03 -16.84 31.60
N LYS A 133 -0.12 -15.60 32.10
CA LYS A 133 -1.18 -15.26 33.04
C LYS A 133 -2.40 -15.90 32.41
N GLU A 134 -2.98 -16.90 33.08
CA GLU A 134 -4.19 -17.54 32.59
C GLU A 134 -5.04 -16.42 32.04
N GLU A 135 -5.24 -16.44 30.72
CA GLU A 135 -6.18 -15.52 30.12
C GLU A 135 -7.37 -15.54 31.05
N PRO A 136 -7.79 -14.42 31.64
CA PRO A 136 -8.92 -14.40 32.57
C PRO A 136 -9.97 -15.19 31.81
N GLU A 137 -10.34 -16.33 32.39
CA GLU A 137 -11.24 -17.39 31.89
C GLU A 137 -12.03 -16.87 30.69
N PRO A 138 -11.82 -17.34 29.46
CA PRO A 138 -12.14 -16.59 28.24
C PRO A 138 -13.48 -15.96 28.47
N LEU A 139 -13.47 -14.62 28.67
CA LEU A 139 -14.67 -13.84 29.02
C LEU A 139 -15.73 -14.44 28.15
N PRO A 140 -16.76 -15.15 28.72
CA PRO A 140 -17.58 -16.17 28.05
C PRO A 140 -17.73 -15.68 26.63
N GLN A 141 -17.04 -16.38 25.72
CA GLN A 141 -16.66 -15.91 24.35
C GLN A 141 -17.80 -15.07 23.90
N PRO A 142 -17.66 -13.76 23.61
CA PRO A 142 -18.82 -12.91 23.39
C PRO A 142 -19.64 -13.74 22.45
N LYS A 143 -20.72 -14.36 23.02
CA LYS A 143 -21.51 -15.45 22.39
C LYS A 143 -21.58 -15.08 20.98
N PRO A 144 -20.96 -15.86 20.02
CA PRO A 144 -20.56 -15.39 18.69
C PRO A 144 -21.54 -14.30 18.35
N GLU A 145 -21.05 -13.03 18.31
CA GLU A 145 -21.94 -11.83 18.34
C GLU A 145 -23.00 -12.22 17.35
N PRO A 146 -24.24 -12.36 17.76
CA PRO A 146 -25.23 -13.12 17.00
C PRO A 146 -25.04 -12.58 15.60
N VAL A 147 -24.43 -13.42 14.72
CA VAL A 147 -23.85 -13.09 13.39
C VAL A 147 -24.80 -12.09 12.89
N GLN A 148 -24.42 -10.76 12.96
CA GLN A 148 -25.42 -9.69 12.96
C GLN A 148 -26.30 -10.04 11.81
N PRO A 149 -27.55 -10.43 12.06
CA PRO A 149 -28.32 -11.27 11.14
C PRO A 149 -28.18 -10.54 9.83
N VAL A 150 -27.46 -11.18 8.85
CA VAL A 150 -26.95 -10.56 7.60
C VAL A 150 -28.02 -9.58 7.24
N ARG A 151 -27.81 -8.30 7.57
CA ARG A 151 -28.89 -7.28 7.59
C ARG A 151 -29.44 -7.35 6.21
N LEU A 152 -30.61 -7.99 6.06
CA LEU A 152 -31.24 -8.10 4.77
C LEU A 152 -31.29 -6.69 4.23
N PRO A 153 -30.73 -6.43 3.04
CA PRO A 153 -30.62 -5.09 2.51
C PRO A 153 -31.97 -4.40 2.65
N THR A 154 -31.99 -3.28 3.31
CA THR A 154 -33.23 -2.51 3.46
C THR A 154 -33.71 -2.06 2.08
N MET A 155 -34.96 -1.70 1.96
CA MET A 155 -35.51 -1.12 0.72
C MET A 155 -34.70 0.10 0.27
N ALA A 156 -34.08 0.83 1.22
CA ALA A 156 -33.17 1.95 0.92
C ALA A 156 -31.85 1.42 0.30
N ASP A 157 -31.25 0.40 0.88
CA ASP A 157 -30.02 -0.23 0.35
C ASP A 157 -30.26 -0.83 -1.04
N MET A 158 -31.43 -1.45 -1.24
CA MET A 158 -31.83 -2.00 -2.55
C MET A 158 -32.05 -0.90 -3.60
N ARG A 159 -32.66 0.22 -3.21
CA ARG A 159 -32.84 1.39 -4.09
C ARG A 159 -31.51 2.00 -4.47
N GLU A 160 -30.61 2.15 -3.50
CA GLU A 160 -29.27 2.69 -3.75
C GLU A 160 -28.46 1.76 -4.65
N ALA A 161 -28.49 0.43 -4.41
CA ALA A 161 -27.84 -0.54 -5.26
C ALA A 161 -28.42 -0.55 -6.68
N ALA A 162 -29.75 -0.45 -6.82
CA ALA A 162 -30.42 -0.34 -8.11
C ALA A 162 -30.05 0.96 -8.84
N PHE A 163 -29.99 2.09 -8.12
CA PHE A 163 -29.55 3.36 -8.68
C PHE A 163 -28.08 3.29 -9.14
N ARG A 164 -27.18 2.76 -8.31
CA ARG A 164 -25.76 2.57 -8.68
C ARG A 164 -25.61 1.66 -9.91
N LYS A 165 -26.40 0.58 -9.97
CA LYS A 165 -26.41 -0.30 -11.14
C LYS A 165 -26.91 0.45 -12.38
N GLN A 166 -28.00 1.20 -12.28
CA GLN A 166 -28.53 1.98 -13.39
C GLN A 166 -27.55 3.04 -13.89
N VAL A 167 -26.85 3.73 -12.98
CA VAL A 167 -25.78 4.69 -13.33
C VAL A 167 -24.65 3.96 -14.03
N LYS A 168 -24.17 2.81 -13.48
CA LYS A 168 -23.11 2.01 -14.09
C LYS A 168 -23.52 1.51 -15.49
N ASP A 169 -24.70 0.96 -15.63
CA ASP A 169 -25.21 0.48 -16.93
C ASP A 169 -25.40 1.62 -17.92
N GLY A 170 -25.82 2.79 -17.45
CA GLY A 170 -25.90 4.02 -18.25
C GLY A 170 -24.53 4.48 -18.74
N THR A 171 -23.55 4.56 -17.83
CA THR A 171 -22.18 4.93 -18.14
C THR A 171 -21.55 3.93 -19.13
N GLN A 172 -21.77 2.64 -18.92
CA GLN A 172 -21.26 1.60 -19.83
C GLN A 172 -21.83 1.76 -21.25
N LYS A 173 -23.13 1.95 -21.39
CA LYS A 173 -23.78 2.20 -22.68
C LYS A 173 -23.32 3.49 -23.35
N MET A 174 -22.95 4.49 -22.56
CA MET A 174 -22.36 5.73 -23.07
C MET A 174 -20.95 5.49 -23.59
N ILE A 175 -20.13 4.78 -22.82
CA ILE A 175 -18.76 4.44 -23.22
C ILE A 175 -18.74 3.62 -24.52
N GLU A 176 -19.68 2.71 -24.70
CA GLU A 176 -19.82 1.90 -25.93
C GLU A 176 -20.07 2.72 -27.21
N ARG A 177 -20.53 3.99 -27.07
CA ARG A 177 -20.72 4.90 -28.22
C ARG A 177 -19.43 5.61 -28.62
N LEU A 178 -18.38 5.54 -27.82
CA LEU A 178 -17.09 6.16 -28.08
C LEU A 178 -16.24 5.25 -28.97
N THR A 179 -15.32 5.84 -29.70
CA THR A 179 -14.29 5.06 -30.39
C THR A 179 -13.40 4.35 -29.38
N VAL A 180 -12.69 3.29 -29.79
CA VAL A 180 -11.77 2.56 -28.89
C VAL A 180 -10.74 3.50 -28.28
N GLU A 181 -10.20 4.43 -29.04
CA GLU A 181 -9.24 5.43 -28.54
C GLU A 181 -9.87 6.35 -27.49
N GLU A 182 -11.09 6.83 -27.74
CA GLU A 182 -11.83 7.67 -26.78
C GLU A 182 -12.18 6.89 -25.51
N GLN A 183 -12.59 5.63 -25.63
CA GLN A 183 -12.85 4.75 -24.47
C GLN A 183 -11.59 4.58 -23.62
N MET A 184 -10.44 4.39 -24.25
CA MET A 184 -9.17 4.27 -23.54
C MET A 184 -8.80 5.57 -22.81
N LYS A 185 -8.99 6.72 -23.45
CA LYS A 185 -8.76 8.03 -22.81
C LYS A 185 -9.66 8.26 -21.61
N VAL A 186 -10.95 7.90 -21.70
CA VAL A 186 -11.92 8.12 -20.64
C VAL A 186 -11.74 7.13 -19.47
N SER A 187 -11.41 5.87 -19.75
CA SER A 187 -11.46 4.81 -18.74
C SER A 187 -10.08 4.44 -18.20
N PHE A 188 -9.08 4.33 -19.06
CA PHE A 188 -7.80 3.77 -18.68
C PHE A 188 -6.76 4.84 -18.28
N VAL A 189 -6.64 5.92 -19.04
CA VAL A 189 -5.65 6.98 -18.76
C VAL A 189 -5.79 7.56 -17.36
N PRO A 190 -7.01 7.86 -16.85
CA PRO A 190 -7.18 8.32 -15.47
C PRO A 190 -6.65 7.34 -14.44
N LEU A 191 -6.86 6.03 -14.65
CA LEU A 191 -6.36 4.99 -13.74
C LEU A 191 -4.84 4.93 -13.76
N LEU A 192 -4.22 5.02 -14.94
CA LEU A 192 -2.76 5.06 -15.07
C LEU A 192 -2.16 6.29 -14.37
N ILE A 193 -2.74 7.48 -14.56
CA ILE A 193 -2.29 8.70 -13.89
C ILE A 193 -2.44 8.57 -12.37
N THR A 194 -3.56 8.02 -11.90
CA THR A 194 -3.81 7.77 -10.47
C THR A 194 -2.76 6.81 -9.90
N GLN A 195 -2.44 5.75 -10.63
CA GLN A 195 -1.41 4.80 -10.21
C GLN A 195 -0.02 5.46 -10.14
N CYS A 196 0.32 6.31 -11.11
CA CYS A 196 1.56 7.07 -11.05
C CYS A 196 1.61 8.01 -9.84
N ALA A 197 0.54 8.75 -9.57
CA ALA A 197 0.42 9.59 -8.38
C ALA A 197 0.66 8.78 -7.09
N TRP A 198 0.07 7.59 -7.03
CA TRP A 198 0.20 6.68 -5.91
C TRP A 198 1.62 6.13 -5.73
N VAL A 199 2.29 5.71 -6.81
CA VAL A 199 3.69 5.24 -6.77
C VAL A 199 4.61 6.29 -6.15
N TYR A 200 4.45 7.58 -6.53
CA TYR A 200 5.25 8.65 -5.93
C TYR A 200 4.85 8.97 -4.50
N ALA A 201 3.58 8.86 -4.16
CA ALA A 201 3.15 8.94 -2.77
C ALA A 201 3.84 7.88 -1.91
N TYR A 202 3.89 6.62 -2.38
CA TYR A 202 4.60 5.55 -1.68
C TYR A 202 6.09 5.80 -1.54
N LYS A 203 6.77 6.25 -2.59
CA LYS A 203 8.19 6.62 -2.53
C LYS A 203 8.44 7.70 -1.50
N SER A 204 7.57 8.72 -1.44
CA SER A 204 7.64 9.77 -0.44
C SER A 204 7.52 9.21 0.99
N MET A 205 6.54 8.33 1.21
CA MET A 205 6.29 7.71 2.50
C MET A 205 7.44 6.79 2.93
N GLU A 206 7.99 6.00 1.99
CA GLU A 206 9.13 5.12 2.25
C GLU A 206 10.35 5.91 2.75
N LEU A 207 10.67 7.02 2.10
CA LEU A 207 11.78 7.89 2.52
C LEU A 207 11.50 8.53 3.87
N ALA A 208 10.30 9.03 4.09
CA ALA A 208 9.90 9.59 5.36
C ALA A 208 10.04 8.58 6.51
N ALA A 209 9.69 7.31 6.28
CA ALA A 209 9.87 6.26 7.27
C ALA A 209 11.35 5.98 7.59
N ARG A 210 12.23 6.02 6.57
CA ARG A 210 13.68 5.84 6.76
C ARG A 210 14.31 6.98 7.56
N ASP A 211 13.84 8.19 7.33
CA ASP A 211 14.40 9.40 7.95
C ASP A 211 13.84 9.69 9.35
N LYS A 212 13.01 8.82 9.91
CA LYS A 212 12.40 8.93 11.24
C LYS A 212 11.70 10.28 11.50
N ILE A 213 11.05 10.84 10.49
CA ILE A 213 10.44 12.17 10.60
C ILE A 213 9.23 12.14 11.53
N GLN A 214 9.25 12.93 12.60
CA GLN A 214 8.12 13.07 13.56
C GLN A 214 6.81 13.55 12.90
N ILE A 215 6.89 14.17 11.72
CA ILE A 215 5.75 14.58 10.91
C ILE A 215 4.85 13.39 10.58
N LEU A 216 5.40 12.17 10.46
CA LEU A 216 4.66 10.94 10.22
C LEU A 216 3.59 10.62 11.26
N LYS A 217 3.81 10.97 12.54
CA LYS A 217 2.84 10.68 13.61
C LYS A 217 1.49 11.37 13.39
N LYS A 218 1.50 12.61 12.90
CA LYS A 218 0.25 13.34 12.56
C LYS A 218 -0.36 12.87 11.25
N LEU A 219 0.46 12.40 10.32
CA LEU A 219 0.07 12.05 8.96
C LEU A 219 -0.32 10.58 8.81
N SER A 220 0.08 9.71 9.72
CA SER A 220 -0.26 8.27 9.66
C SER A 220 -1.76 8.03 9.57
N ARG A 221 -2.58 8.80 10.28
CA ARG A 221 -4.05 8.69 10.21
C ARG A 221 -4.59 9.07 8.83
N THR A 222 -4.10 10.17 8.25
CA THR A 222 -4.56 10.64 6.94
C THR A 222 -4.12 9.66 5.84
N LEU A 223 -2.88 9.16 5.92
CA LEU A 223 -2.36 8.18 4.97
C LEU A 223 -3.07 6.83 5.06
N LYS A 224 -3.38 6.38 6.28
CA LYS A 224 -4.19 5.19 6.49
C LYS A 224 -5.55 5.32 5.80
N LEU A 225 -6.19 6.47 5.97
CA LEU A 225 -7.49 6.76 5.34
C LEU A 225 -7.38 6.79 3.81
N VAL A 226 -6.33 7.43 3.28
CA VAL A 226 -6.06 7.52 1.84
C VAL A 226 -5.85 6.13 1.25
N HIS A 227 -5.04 5.30 1.88
CA HIS A 227 -4.77 3.94 1.40
C HIS A 227 -6.01 3.05 1.46
N GLN A 228 -6.74 3.07 2.58
CA GLN A 228 -7.97 2.29 2.72
C GLN A 228 -8.99 2.66 1.64
N LYS A 229 -9.21 3.95 1.44
CA LYS A 229 -10.14 4.42 0.41
C LYS A 229 -9.69 4.07 -1.01
N TYR A 230 -8.40 4.20 -1.30
CA TYR A 230 -7.84 3.79 -2.58
C TYR A 230 -8.04 2.30 -2.84
N ASP A 231 -7.71 1.45 -1.86
CA ASP A 231 -7.92 0.00 -1.97
C ASP A 231 -9.39 -0.39 -2.09
N GLU A 232 -10.27 0.27 -1.33
CA GLU A 232 -11.72 0.03 -1.39
C GLU A 232 -12.29 0.41 -2.75
N GLU A 233 -11.92 1.56 -3.30
CA GLU A 233 -12.41 2.01 -4.61
C GLU A 233 -11.85 1.15 -5.73
N LEU A 234 -10.56 0.81 -5.72
CA LEU A 234 -9.99 -0.10 -6.72
C LEU A 234 -10.61 -1.48 -6.67
N ARG A 235 -10.91 -2.01 -5.48
CA ARG A 235 -11.61 -3.31 -5.36
C ARG A 235 -13.06 -3.23 -5.81
N ARG A 236 -13.69 -2.08 -5.68
CA ARG A 236 -15.07 -1.87 -6.09
C ARG A 236 -15.22 -1.72 -7.60
N GLU A 237 -14.28 -1.02 -8.24
CA GLU A 237 -14.35 -0.65 -9.64
C GLU A 237 -13.63 -1.62 -10.57
N LEU A 238 -12.60 -2.31 -10.06
CA LEU A 238 -11.75 -3.18 -10.87
C LEU A 238 -11.65 -4.59 -10.26
N ASP A 239 -11.78 -5.59 -11.13
CA ASP A 239 -11.33 -6.91 -10.76
C ASP A 239 -9.80 -6.94 -10.55
N TRP A 240 -9.31 -8.01 -9.92
CA TRP A 240 -7.90 -8.12 -9.58
C TRP A 240 -6.97 -8.17 -10.81
N LYS A 241 -7.44 -8.74 -11.94
CA LYS A 241 -6.65 -8.84 -13.19
C LYS A 241 -6.45 -7.45 -13.79
N SER A 242 -7.52 -6.66 -13.88
CA SER A 242 -7.48 -5.28 -14.39
C SER A 242 -6.59 -4.40 -13.52
N ARG A 243 -6.69 -4.54 -12.20
CA ARG A 243 -5.82 -3.84 -11.25
C ARG A 243 -4.35 -4.19 -11.47
N THR A 244 -4.00 -5.47 -11.51
CA THR A 244 -2.62 -5.93 -11.75
C THR A 244 -2.08 -5.43 -13.08
N ARG A 245 -2.91 -5.42 -14.11
CA ARG A 245 -2.56 -4.88 -15.43
C ARG A 245 -2.24 -3.40 -15.37
N ILE A 246 -3.05 -2.59 -14.69
CA ILE A 246 -2.82 -1.15 -14.54
C ILE A 246 -1.55 -0.89 -13.72
N GLU A 247 -1.32 -1.60 -12.63
CA GLU A 247 -0.10 -1.51 -11.83
C GLU A 247 1.14 -1.81 -12.70
N LYS A 248 1.10 -2.89 -13.48
CA LYS A 248 2.19 -3.27 -14.40
C LYS A 248 2.43 -2.21 -15.48
N GLN A 249 1.37 -1.68 -16.06
CA GLN A 249 1.48 -0.63 -17.08
C GLN A 249 1.99 0.70 -16.52
N ALA A 250 1.64 1.03 -15.27
CA ALA A 250 2.22 2.18 -14.59
C ALA A 250 3.73 2.00 -14.38
N ASP A 251 4.17 0.81 -13.99
CA ASP A 251 5.60 0.49 -13.84
C ASP A 251 6.32 0.53 -15.18
N GLU A 252 5.74 -0.05 -16.23
CA GLU A 252 6.29 0.00 -17.60
C GLU A 252 6.37 1.43 -18.12
N PHE A 253 5.32 2.23 -17.91
CA PHE A 253 5.32 3.65 -18.25
C PHE A 253 6.42 4.42 -17.53
N MET A 254 6.53 4.23 -16.20
CA MET A 254 7.55 4.87 -15.37
C MET A 254 8.98 4.48 -15.79
N ASN A 255 9.18 3.21 -16.12
CA ASN A 255 10.47 2.72 -16.64
C ASN A 255 10.78 3.29 -18.01
N GLY A 256 9.79 3.37 -18.91
CA GLY A 256 9.92 3.91 -20.24
C GLY A 256 10.26 5.41 -20.29
N ILE A 257 9.79 6.18 -19.29
CA ILE A 257 10.06 7.63 -19.18
C ILE A 257 11.07 7.96 -18.08
N ALA A 258 11.88 7.00 -17.66
CA ALA A 258 12.80 7.17 -16.53
C ALA A 258 13.71 8.40 -16.62
N ARG A 259 14.12 8.78 -17.85
CA ARG A 259 14.89 10.02 -18.10
C ARG A 259 14.06 11.26 -17.79
N ASP A 260 12.85 11.32 -18.31
CA ASP A 260 11.96 12.47 -18.18
C ASP A 260 11.54 12.63 -16.70
N MET A 261 11.34 11.51 -16.01
CA MET A 261 11.04 11.48 -14.57
C MET A 261 12.22 11.95 -13.72
N LYS A 262 13.46 11.66 -14.14
CA LYS A 262 14.65 12.24 -13.48
C LYS A 262 14.69 13.74 -13.65
N ILE A 263 14.40 14.24 -14.86
CA ILE A 263 14.35 15.69 -15.12
C ILE A 263 13.28 16.33 -14.22
N LEU A 264 12.08 15.77 -14.19
CA LEU A 264 11.01 16.25 -13.29
C LEU A 264 11.45 16.25 -11.83
N TYR A 265 12.05 15.17 -11.36
CA TYR A 265 12.56 15.07 -9.98
C TYR A 265 13.58 16.17 -9.68
N PHE A 266 14.59 16.36 -10.52
CA PHE A 266 15.61 17.39 -10.32
C PHE A 266 15.01 18.80 -10.38
N THR A 267 14.09 19.06 -11.29
CA THR A 267 13.40 20.36 -11.39
C THR A 267 12.61 20.67 -10.12
N VAL A 268 11.80 19.71 -9.64
CA VAL A 268 11.05 19.87 -8.39
C VAL A 268 11.97 20.03 -7.20
N ARG A 269 13.05 19.25 -7.13
CA ARG A 269 14.06 19.35 -6.06
C ARG A 269 14.71 20.73 -6.03
N GLN A 270 15.08 21.28 -7.18
CA GLN A 270 15.65 22.63 -7.28
C GLN A 270 14.67 23.70 -6.81
N GLU A 271 13.41 23.59 -7.20
CA GLU A 271 12.38 24.53 -6.75
C GLU A 271 12.14 24.44 -5.23
N ILE A 272 12.16 23.26 -4.64
CA ILE A 272 12.09 23.09 -3.17
C ILE A 272 13.29 23.81 -2.51
N LEU A 273 14.50 23.58 -2.99
CA LEU A 273 15.71 24.21 -2.45
C LEU A 273 15.69 25.74 -2.61
N ARG A 274 15.07 26.25 -3.67
CA ARG A 274 14.90 27.69 -3.89
C ARG A 274 13.92 28.31 -2.91
N CYS A 275 12.78 27.68 -2.67
CA CYS A 275 11.71 28.23 -1.84
C CYS A 275 11.85 27.91 -0.35
N ALA A 276 12.57 26.85 -0.01
CA ALA A 276 12.70 26.36 1.36
C ALA A 276 14.06 25.63 1.58
N PRO A 277 15.21 26.35 1.51
CA PRO A 277 16.54 25.76 1.53
C PRO A 277 16.87 25.02 2.84
N GLU A 278 16.24 25.40 3.94
CA GLU A 278 16.49 24.82 5.27
C GLU A 278 15.60 23.58 5.56
N TYR A 279 14.74 23.20 4.62
CA TYR A 279 13.86 22.08 4.88
C TYR A 279 14.62 20.75 4.84
N PRO A 280 14.49 19.91 5.88
CA PRO A 280 15.02 18.56 5.87
C PRO A 280 14.25 17.68 4.87
N CYS A 281 14.89 16.58 4.43
CA CYS A 281 14.24 15.56 3.63
C CYS A 281 13.71 16.03 2.27
N VAL A 282 14.53 16.77 1.56
CA VAL A 282 14.20 17.33 0.24
C VAL A 282 13.75 16.24 -0.75
N GLU A 283 14.36 15.06 -0.73
CA GLU A 283 14.00 13.93 -1.61
C GLU A 283 12.57 13.43 -1.35
N GLN A 284 12.25 13.19 -0.08
CA GLN A 284 10.90 12.78 0.31
C GLN A 284 9.84 13.80 -0.12
N ARG A 285 10.13 15.11 0.06
CA ARG A 285 9.24 16.19 -0.35
C ARG A 285 9.09 16.28 -1.86
N ALA A 286 10.20 16.08 -2.60
CA ALA A 286 10.15 16.05 -4.05
C ALA A 286 9.18 14.97 -4.57
N TYR A 287 9.20 13.79 -4.00
CA TYR A 287 8.24 12.74 -4.39
C TYR A 287 6.80 13.08 -3.98
N ALA A 288 6.58 13.71 -2.84
CA ALA A 288 5.24 14.19 -2.47
C ALA A 288 4.72 15.23 -3.48
N ILE A 289 5.55 16.19 -3.86
CA ILE A 289 5.22 17.21 -4.88
C ILE A 289 4.94 16.55 -6.25
N ILE A 290 5.76 15.59 -6.67
CA ILE A 290 5.52 14.87 -7.93
C ILE A 290 4.17 14.15 -7.90
N SER A 291 3.82 13.51 -6.77
CA SER A 291 2.48 12.92 -6.59
C SER A 291 1.38 13.98 -6.77
N LEU A 292 1.53 15.17 -6.15
CA LEU A 292 0.58 16.28 -6.33
C LEU A 292 0.48 16.77 -7.77
N LEU A 293 1.59 16.79 -8.52
CA LEU A 293 1.60 17.14 -9.94
C LEU A 293 0.80 16.12 -10.77
N PHE A 294 0.92 14.83 -10.48
CA PHE A 294 0.10 13.81 -11.14
C PHE A 294 -1.39 13.94 -10.77
N ILE A 295 -1.71 14.29 -9.53
CA ILE A 295 -3.10 14.56 -9.11
C ILE A 295 -3.66 15.75 -9.90
N SER A 296 -2.88 16.82 -10.06
CA SER A 296 -3.30 17.98 -10.86
C SER A 296 -3.49 17.61 -12.33
N LEU A 297 -2.62 16.76 -12.87
CA LEU A 297 -2.74 16.23 -14.22
C LEU A 297 -4.01 15.38 -14.39
N LEU A 298 -4.36 14.58 -13.39
CA LEU A 298 -5.60 13.80 -13.39
C LEU A 298 -6.84 14.70 -13.42
N GLU A 299 -6.85 15.75 -12.62
CA GLU A 299 -7.96 16.71 -12.58
C GLU A 299 -8.12 17.48 -13.91
N GLU A 300 -6.99 17.83 -14.53
CA GLU A 300 -6.99 18.43 -15.87
C GLU A 300 -7.55 17.45 -16.92
N HIS A 301 -7.07 16.22 -16.91
CA HIS A 301 -7.51 15.18 -17.82
C HIS A 301 -9.01 14.88 -17.65
N ASN A 302 -9.50 14.76 -16.43
CA ASN A 302 -10.93 14.51 -16.16
C ASN A 302 -11.79 15.65 -16.72
N ARG A 303 -11.39 16.92 -16.56
CA ARG A 303 -12.12 18.04 -17.17
C ARG A 303 -12.12 17.99 -18.71
N GLU A 304 -11.00 17.63 -19.33
CA GLU A 304 -10.92 17.43 -20.77
C GLU A 304 -11.87 16.32 -21.25
N MET A 305 -11.95 15.21 -20.48
CA MET A 305 -12.83 14.08 -20.80
C MET A 305 -14.31 14.41 -20.57
N ASP A 306 -14.65 15.18 -19.54
CA ASP A 306 -16.02 15.65 -19.32
C ASP A 306 -16.51 16.51 -20.49
N ILE A 307 -15.64 17.38 -21.05
CA ILE A 307 -15.96 18.19 -22.24
C ILE A 307 -16.16 17.27 -23.46
N LEU A 308 -15.25 16.34 -23.69
CA LEU A 308 -15.34 15.37 -24.79
C LEU A 308 -16.63 14.57 -24.73
N LEU A 309 -17.00 14.07 -23.54
CA LEU A 309 -18.22 13.30 -23.33
C LEU A 309 -19.47 14.14 -23.56
N ALA A 310 -19.48 15.38 -23.08
CA ALA A 310 -20.60 16.29 -23.28
C ALA A 310 -20.83 16.59 -24.76
N GLU A 311 -19.74 16.81 -25.52
CA GLU A 311 -19.79 17.04 -26.97
C GLU A 311 -20.26 15.81 -27.76
N ARG A 312 -19.76 14.62 -27.42
CA ARG A 312 -20.05 13.39 -28.13
C ARG A 312 -21.43 12.82 -27.86
N LEU A 313 -21.93 13.03 -26.65
CA LEU A 313 -23.20 12.44 -26.21
C LEU A 313 -24.36 13.41 -26.31
N ASP A 314 -24.11 14.65 -26.72
CA ASP A 314 -25.09 15.75 -26.78
C ASP A 314 -25.91 15.89 -25.47
N ASP A 315 -25.25 15.59 -24.34
CA ASP A 315 -25.87 15.62 -23.02
C ASP A 315 -25.33 16.80 -22.18
N LYS A 316 -26.04 17.91 -22.27
CA LYS A 316 -25.73 19.13 -21.51
C LYS A 316 -25.92 18.99 -19.99
N ASN A 317 -26.46 17.86 -19.53
CA ASN A 317 -26.70 17.55 -18.11
C ASN A 317 -25.63 16.61 -17.53
N LEU A 318 -24.62 16.21 -18.30
CA LEU A 318 -23.47 15.57 -17.74
C LEU A 318 -22.82 16.53 -16.75
N ALA A 319 -23.15 16.32 -15.47
CA ALA A 319 -22.50 17.06 -14.41
C ALA A 319 -20.99 16.81 -14.48
N PRO A 320 -20.16 17.86 -14.47
CA PRO A 320 -18.70 17.67 -14.44
C PRO A 320 -18.38 16.73 -13.29
N ASN A 321 -17.55 15.74 -13.58
CA ASN A 321 -17.21 14.69 -12.62
C ASN A 321 -16.51 15.36 -11.43
N VAL A 322 -17.33 15.73 -10.46
CA VAL A 322 -16.93 16.46 -9.27
C VAL A 322 -15.90 15.58 -8.57
N THR A 323 -14.76 16.12 -8.38
CA THR A 323 -13.57 15.67 -7.65
C THR A 323 -13.72 14.29 -7.03
N ASN A 324 -13.14 13.27 -7.65
CA ASN A 324 -13.15 11.94 -7.09
C ASN A 324 -12.66 11.99 -5.63
N PRO A 325 -13.44 11.50 -4.65
CA PRO A 325 -13.08 11.53 -3.23
C PRO A 325 -11.68 10.98 -2.95
N LEU A 326 -11.27 9.97 -3.73
CA LEU A 326 -9.92 9.40 -3.67
C LEU A 326 -8.84 10.44 -3.99
N THR A 327 -9.03 11.21 -5.07
CA THR A 327 -8.10 12.27 -5.49
C THR A 327 -7.98 13.34 -4.40
N LEU A 328 -9.10 13.71 -3.78
CA LEU A 328 -9.12 14.69 -2.68
C LEU A 328 -8.32 14.18 -1.47
N HIS A 329 -8.52 12.93 -1.07
CA HIS A 329 -7.79 12.34 0.05
C HIS A 329 -6.29 12.22 -0.22
N LEU A 330 -5.92 11.75 -1.41
CA LEU A 330 -4.52 11.67 -1.82
C LEU A 330 -3.87 13.06 -1.87
N ARG A 331 -4.57 14.07 -2.40
CA ARG A 331 -4.14 15.47 -2.42
C ARG A 331 -3.88 15.98 -0.99
N THR A 332 -4.84 15.81 -0.09
CA THR A 332 -4.72 16.28 1.30
C THR A 332 -3.54 15.62 2.00
N GLY A 333 -3.39 14.30 1.86
CA GLY A 333 -2.27 13.54 2.43
C GLY A 333 -0.93 14.02 1.88
N MET A 334 -0.79 14.15 0.56
CA MET A 334 0.47 14.54 -0.06
C MET A 334 0.82 16.03 0.17
N THR A 335 -0.15 16.92 0.25
CA THR A 335 0.08 18.32 0.63
C THR A 335 0.72 18.40 2.01
N ALA A 336 0.19 17.66 2.97
CA ALA A 336 0.76 17.60 4.31
C ALA A 336 2.18 17.00 4.29
N PHE A 337 2.45 15.97 3.47
CA PHE A 337 3.77 15.36 3.31
C PHE A 337 4.77 16.28 2.62
N ALA A 338 4.33 17.07 1.66
CA ALA A 338 5.19 18.04 0.99
C ALA A 338 5.70 19.11 1.97
N GLY A 339 4.85 19.54 2.90
CA GLY A 339 5.21 20.49 3.95
C GLY A 339 5.79 21.82 3.46
N VAL A 340 5.48 22.19 2.20
CA VAL A 340 5.96 23.40 1.54
C VAL A 340 4.81 24.34 1.21
N GLU A 341 3.70 24.23 1.94
CA GLU A 341 2.48 24.99 1.72
C GLU A 341 2.76 26.46 1.51
N GLY A 342 2.20 27.02 0.44
CA GLY A 342 2.33 28.43 0.05
C GLY A 342 3.72 28.88 -0.41
N LYS A 343 4.72 28.01 -0.42
CA LYS A 343 6.11 28.34 -0.80
C LYS A 343 6.52 27.72 -2.14
N PHE A 344 6.03 26.52 -2.45
CA PHE A 344 6.36 25.85 -3.72
C PHE A 344 5.55 26.46 -4.87
N ASN A 345 6.25 26.86 -5.92
CA ASN A 345 5.59 27.42 -7.10
C ASN A 345 5.26 26.32 -8.11
N PHE A 346 4.02 25.82 -8.08
CA PHE A 346 3.52 24.86 -9.08
C PHE A 346 3.43 25.43 -10.49
N ASP A 347 3.44 26.74 -10.62
CA ASP A 347 3.39 27.46 -11.90
C ASP A 347 4.78 27.79 -12.47
N ASP A 348 5.84 27.36 -11.78
CA ASP A 348 7.19 27.50 -12.29
C ASP A 348 7.33 26.96 -13.71
N PHE A 349 7.99 27.73 -14.58
CA PHE A 349 8.12 27.40 -16.01
C PHE A 349 8.77 26.04 -16.21
N ASN A 350 9.83 25.72 -15.48
CA ASN A 350 10.57 24.47 -15.64
C ASN A 350 9.74 23.27 -15.15
N VAL A 351 8.99 23.43 -14.05
CA VAL A 351 8.07 22.41 -13.53
C VAL A 351 6.97 22.13 -14.57
N LYS A 352 6.35 23.18 -15.12
CA LYS A 352 5.33 23.05 -16.17
C LYS A 352 5.90 22.39 -17.42
N LEU A 353 7.10 22.76 -17.84
CA LEU A 353 7.76 22.17 -19.01
C LEU A 353 8.02 20.66 -18.80
N ALA A 354 8.54 20.28 -17.64
CA ALA A 354 8.78 18.88 -17.29
C ALA A 354 7.46 18.08 -17.27
N MET A 355 6.39 18.64 -16.69
CA MET A 355 5.07 18.00 -16.67
C MET A 355 4.46 17.91 -18.09
N LYS A 356 4.69 18.88 -18.97
CA LYS A 356 4.24 18.81 -20.36
C LYS A 356 4.86 17.63 -21.10
N VAL A 357 6.14 17.31 -20.84
CA VAL A 357 6.79 16.13 -21.40
C VAL A 357 6.13 14.85 -20.91
N VAL A 358 5.85 14.76 -19.60
CA VAL A 358 5.14 13.61 -19.00
C VAL A 358 3.74 13.46 -19.61
N LYS A 359 2.97 14.55 -19.72
CA LYS A 359 1.64 14.56 -20.35
C LYS A 359 1.70 14.07 -21.80
N LYS A 360 2.69 14.54 -22.59
CA LYS A 360 2.90 14.07 -23.96
C LYS A 360 3.11 12.55 -23.99
N ARG A 361 3.96 11.99 -23.10
CA ARG A 361 4.21 10.56 -23.03
C ARG A 361 2.97 9.76 -22.62
N LEU A 362 2.15 10.28 -21.71
CA LEU A 362 0.88 9.65 -21.34
C LEU A 362 -0.07 9.57 -22.57
N ASN A 363 -0.09 10.59 -23.41
CA ASN A 363 -0.91 10.59 -24.62
C ASN A 363 -0.37 9.66 -25.72
N GLU A 364 0.91 9.30 -25.66
CA GLU A 364 1.57 8.38 -26.61
C GLU A 364 1.49 6.90 -26.14
N VAL A 365 0.97 6.61 -24.95
CA VAL A 365 0.82 5.24 -24.46
C VAL A 365 -0.08 4.46 -25.40
N LYS A 366 0.52 3.51 -26.13
CA LYS A 366 -0.22 2.57 -26.96
C LYS A 366 -0.69 1.42 -26.09
N TYR A 367 -1.97 1.26 -26.03
CA TYR A 367 -2.57 0.14 -25.35
C TYR A 367 -2.54 -1.07 -26.29
N SER A 368 -1.64 -2.00 -26.06
CA SER A 368 -1.79 -3.32 -26.63
C SER A 368 -3.05 -3.91 -25.99
N VAL A 369 -4.13 -3.99 -26.75
CA VAL A 369 -5.25 -4.87 -26.42
C VAL A 369 -4.62 -6.24 -26.42
N ILE A 370 -4.45 -6.82 -25.25
CA ILE A 370 -4.11 -8.25 -25.15
C ILE A 370 -5.45 -8.91 -25.51
N GLU A 371 -5.56 -9.31 -26.76
CA GLU A 371 -6.55 -10.30 -27.16
C GLU A 371 -6.25 -11.54 -26.32
N ASP A 372 -7.22 -11.91 -25.50
CA ASP A 372 -7.25 -13.20 -24.80
C ASP A 372 -7.53 -14.32 -25.79
#